data_c5e2ab1bab1e9fb54eadbd6b6dbe5417
#
_entry.id   c5e2ab1bab1e9fb54eadbd6b6dbe5417
#
_cell.length_a   1.000
_cell.length_b   1.000
_cell.length_c   1.000
_cell.angle_alpha   90.00
_cell.angle_beta   90.00
_cell.angle_gamma   90.00
#
_symmetry.space_group_name_H-M   'P 1'
#
loop_
_entity.id
_entity.type
_entity.pdbx_description
1 polymer ?
#
loop_
_entity_poly.entity_id
_entity_poly.type
_entity_poly.pdbx_seq_one_letter_code
_entity_poly.pdbx_strand_id
1 'polypeptide(L)'
;MKIDKNKLRDTMGRPLSQALFLEVGYNLEYAYFTLKDEDHAYQGHVYPSLKRLYLEYADPTEYEFARTYLLGWTQWKKMCNNKVLLKHIQEWREELELQLRADRS
;
A
#
# COMPACT_ATOMS: atom_id res chain seq x y z
N MET A 1 -3.99 -6.74 -11.12
CA MET A 1 -4.95 -6.86 -10.01
C MET A 1 -5.86 -5.66 -9.95
N LYS A 2 -7.14 -5.88 -9.76
CA LYS A 2 -8.11 -4.78 -9.67
C LYS A 2 -8.47 -4.52 -8.21
N ILE A 3 -8.30 -3.28 -7.77
CA ILE A 3 -8.59 -2.86 -6.40
C ILE A 3 -10.01 -2.31 -6.31
N ASP A 4 -10.77 -2.77 -5.32
CA ASP A 4 -12.08 -2.20 -5.01
C ASP A 4 -11.87 -0.92 -4.19
N LYS A 5 -11.91 0.22 -4.87
CA LYS A 5 -11.63 1.51 -4.24
C LYS A 5 -12.66 1.94 -3.19
N ASN A 6 -13.86 1.37 -3.25
CA ASN A 6 -14.87 1.65 -2.23
C ASN A 6 -14.46 1.11 -0.86
N LYS A 7 -13.66 0.06 -0.83
CA LYS A 7 -13.15 -0.53 0.42
C LYS A 7 -11.99 0.26 1.02
N LEU A 8 -11.48 1.26 0.32
CA LEU A 8 -10.40 2.11 0.80
C LEU A 8 -10.91 3.31 1.62
N ARG A 9 -12.22 3.41 1.80
CA ARG A 9 -12.88 4.45 2.58
C ARG A 9 -13.60 3.85 3.78
N ASP A 10 -13.75 4.65 4.84
CA ASP A 10 -14.55 4.22 6.00
C ASP A 10 -16.05 4.39 5.73
N THR A 11 -16.89 4.10 6.73
CA THR A 11 -18.35 4.21 6.60
C THR A 11 -18.82 5.64 6.36
N MET A 12 -17.99 6.62 6.70
CA MET A 12 -18.28 8.05 6.47
C MET A 12 -17.72 8.55 5.14
N GLY A 13 -17.13 7.68 4.34
CA GLY A 13 -16.56 8.02 3.05
C GLY A 13 -15.17 8.64 3.11
N ARG A 14 -14.52 8.64 4.28
CA ARG A 14 -13.17 9.21 4.44
C ARG A 14 -12.10 8.21 4.05
N PRO A 15 -11.03 8.66 3.38
CA PRO A 15 -9.94 7.77 3.02
C PRO A 15 -9.26 7.16 4.26
N LEU A 16 -9.01 5.86 4.20
CA LEU A 16 -8.29 5.14 5.24
C LEU A 16 -6.79 5.17 4.96
N SER A 17 -5.98 4.97 5.98
CA SER A 17 -4.53 4.83 5.83
C SER A 17 -4.03 3.66 6.66
N GLN A 18 -3.67 3.87 7.92
CA GLN A 18 -3.17 2.79 8.77
C GLN A 18 -4.14 1.61 8.89
N ALA A 19 -5.45 1.89 8.95
CA ALA A 19 -6.47 0.87 9.10
C ALA A 19 -6.55 -0.10 7.91
N LEU A 20 -6.02 0.28 6.76
CA LEU A 20 -5.99 -0.60 5.57
C LEU A 20 -5.01 -1.76 5.70
N PHE A 21 -4.10 -1.72 6.66
CA PHE A 21 -3.06 -2.73 6.78
C PHE A 21 -3.37 -3.69 7.92
N LEU A 22 -3.31 -4.98 7.60
CA LEU A 22 -3.64 -6.06 8.53
C LEU A 22 -2.82 -5.99 9.83
N GLU A 23 -1.53 -5.67 9.73
CA GLU A 23 -0.59 -5.74 10.85
C GLU A 23 -0.69 -4.57 11.81
N VAL A 24 -1.07 -3.40 11.33
CA VAL A 24 -1.05 -2.16 12.12
C VAL A 24 -2.42 -1.49 12.22
N GLY A 25 -3.42 -2.07 11.59
CA GLY A 25 -4.78 -1.55 11.64
C GLY A 25 -5.44 -1.81 12.99
N TYR A 26 -6.43 -1.02 13.31
CA TYR A 26 -7.18 -1.12 14.56
C TYR A 26 -8.56 -1.79 14.38
N ASN A 27 -8.97 -2.05 13.15
CA ASN A 27 -10.26 -2.69 12.85
C ASN A 27 -10.09 -3.61 11.65
N LEU A 28 -10.25 -4.92 11.90
CA LEU A 28 -10.08 -5.93 10.86
C LEU A 28 -11.04 -5.75 9.68
N GLU A 29 -12.21 -5.17 9.91
CA GLU A 29 -13.16 -4.89 8.83
C GLU A 29 -12.62 -3.95 7.76
N TYR A 30 -11.70 -3.06 8.14
CA TYR A 30 -11.09 -2.12 7.22
C TYR A 30 -9.80 -2.64 6.57
N ALA A 31 -9.26 -3.75 7.07
CA ALA A 31 -8.01 -4.30 6.53
C ALA A 31 -8.20 -4.73 5.07
N TYR A 32 -7.33 -4.25 4.20
CA TYR A 32 -7.34 -4.56 2.77
C TYR A 32 -5.99 -5.09 2.30
N PHE A 33 -4.90 -4.51 2.80
CA PHE A 33 -3.54 -4.82 2.41
C PHE A 33 -2.77 -5.46 3.55
N THR A 34 -1.64 -6.09 3.22
CA THR A 34 -0.66 -6.53 4.21
C THR A 34 0.66 -5.77 4.00
N LEU A 35 1.42 -5.61 5.08
CA LEU A 35 2.78 -5.05 5.03
C LEU A 35 3.84 -6.11 4.72
N LYS A 36 3.44 -7.37 4.58
CA LYS A 36 4.36 -8.46 4.26
C LYS A 36 4.86 -8.34 2.83
N ASP A 37 5.94 -9.07 2.51
CA ASP A 37 6.54 -9.05 1.17
C ASP A 37 5.65 -9.69 0.11
N GLU A 38 4.78 -10.61 0.53
CA GLU A 38 3.89 -11.34 -0.37
C GLU A 38 2.45 -11.25 0.14
N ASP A 39 1.51 -11.56 -0.74
CA ASP A 39 0.10 -11.62 -0.37
C ASP A 39 -0.08 -12.62 0.76
N HIS A 40 -0.93 -12.27 1.73
CA HIS A 40 -1.10 -13.04 2.95
C HIS A 40 -2.55 -13.50 3.09
N ALA A 41 -2.73 -14.80 3.32
CA ALA A 41 -4.03 -15.38 3.62
C ALA A 41 -4.25 -15.40 5.13
N TYR A 42 -5.40 -14.89 5.57
CA TYR A 42 -5.77 -14.83 6.99
C TYR A 42 -7.28 -14.98 7.12
N GLN A 43 -7.73 -15.95 7.91
CA GLN A 43 -9.16 -16.22 8.16
C GLN A 43 -10.00 -16.32 6.87
N GLY A 44 -9.48 -17.02 5.86
CA GLY A 44 -10.17 -17.24 4.61
C GLY A 44 -10.14 -16.06 3.63
N HIS A 45 -9.46 -14.98 3.98
CA HIS A 45 -9.26 -13.79 3.14
C HIS A 45 -7.81 -13.69 2.67
N VAL A 46 -7.62 -13.21 1.44
CA VAL A 46 -6.28 -12.90 0.93
C VAL A 46 -6.10 -11.40 0.93
N TYR A 47 -5.06 -10.93 1.63
CA TYR A 47 -4.69 -9.54 1.71
C TYR A 47 -3.53 -9.27 0.78
N PRO A 48 -3.71 -8.45 -0.29
CA PRO A 48 -2.60 -8.20 -1.21
C PRO A 48 -1.49 -7.39 -0.54
N SER A 49 -0.26 -7.72 -0.88
CA SER A 49 0.90 -6.99 -0.40
C SER A 49 1.04 -5.66 -1.15
N LEU A 50 0.87 -4.56 -0.45
CA LEU A 50 1.05 -3.24 -1.07
C LEU A 50 2.51 -3.02 -1.47
N LYS A 51 3.46 -3.56 -0.70
CA LYS A 51 4.87 -3.55 -1.06
C LYS A 51 5.10 -4.22 -2.41
N ARG A 52 4.53 -5.41 -2.61
CA ARG A 52 4.67 -6.13 -3.88
C ARG A 52 4.11 -5.32 -5.05
N LEU A 53 2.93 -4.73 -4.86
CA LEU A 53 2.30 -3.90 -5.89
C LEU A 53 3.16 -2.67 -6.21
N TYR A 54 3.74 -2.05 -5.18
CA TYR A 54 4.62 -0.90 -5.33
C TYR A 54 5.85 -1.24 -6.16
N LEU A 55 6.51 -2.36 -5.85
CA LEU A 55 7.73 -2.77 -6.55
C LEU A 55 7.45 -3.25 -7.97
N GLU A 56 6.34 -3.94 -8.18
CA GLU A 56 5.95 -4.41 -9.52
C GLU A 56 5.55 -3.26 -10.44
N TYR A 57 4.85 -2.27 -9.90
CA TYR A 57 4.45 -1.11 -10.69
C TYR A 57 5.66 -0.25 -11.07
N ALA A 58 6.62 -0.16 -10.16
CA ALA A 58 7.92 0.48 -10.39
C ALA A 58 7.82 1.94 -10.85
N ASP A 59 6.97 2.72 -10.17
CA ASP A 59 6.81 4.15 -10.45
C ASP A 59 7.58 4.97 -9.41
N PRO A 60 8.77 5.52 -9.75
CA PRO A 60 9.55 6.31 -8.79
C PRO A 60 8.86 7.60 -8.35
N THR A 61 7.93 8.12 -9.16
CA THR A 61 7.15 9.31 -8.78
C THR A 61 6.04 8.97 -7.80
N GLU A 62 5.61 7.72 -7.76
CA GLU A 62 4.52 7.21 -6.92
C GLU A 62 3.13 7.73 -7.29
N TYR A 63 3.04 8.63 -8.26
CA TYR A 63 1.77 9.25 -8.63
C TYR A 63 0.82 8.26 -9.30
N GLU A 64 1.28 7.56 -10.33
CA GLU A 64 0.46 6.58 -11.03
C GLU A 64 0.19 5.34 -10.18
N PHE A 65 1.15 4.95 -9.34
CA PHE A 65 0.94 3.89 -8.37
C PHE A 65 -0.24 4.22 -7.44
N ALA A 66 -0.22 5.43 -6.87
CA ALA A 66 -1.28 5.87 -5.95
C ALA A 66 -2.63 5.96 -6.67
N ARG A 67 -2.63 6.42 -7.90
CA ARG A 67 -3.85 6.53 -8.70
C ARG A 67 -4.42 5.16 -9.07
N THR A 68 -3.56 4.20 -9.32
CA THR A 68 -3.97 2.85 -9.74
C THR A 68 -4.48 2.01 -8.59
N TYR A 69 -3.76 1.99 -7.46
CA TYR A 69 -4.05 1.07 -6.35
C TYR A 69 -4.70 1.72 -5.15
N LEU A 70 -4.71 3.03 -5.08
CA LEU A 70 -5.30 3.78 -3.97
C LEU A 70 -6.32 4.79 -4.51
N LEU A 71 -6.83 5.64 -3.64
CA LEU A 71 -7.77 6.69 -4.02
C LEU A 71 -7.08 7.87 -4.72
N GLY A 72 -5.76 7.83 -4.82
CA GLY A 72 -4.99 8.84 -5.49
C GLY A 72 -3.92 9.45 -4.60
N TRP A 73 -3.35 10.55 -5.06
CA TRP A 73 -2.19 11.17 -4.42
C TRP A 73 -2.47 11.64 -2.99
N THR A 74 -3.66 12.17 -2.73
CA THR A 74 -4.02 12.68 -1.40
C THR A 74 -3.97 11.58 -0.35
N GLN A 75 -4.53 10.42 -0.66
CA GLN A 75 -4.48 9.27 0.26
C GLN A 75 -3.04 8.80 0.46
N TRP A 76 -2.27 8.70 -0.62
CA TRP A 76 -0.87 8.29 -0.53
C TRP A 76 -0.04 9.23 0.35
N LYS A 77 -0.25 10.54 0.21
CA LYS A 77 0.42 11.52 1.06
C LYS A 77 0.08 11.33 2.54
N LYS A 78 -1.18 11.05 2.85
CA LYS A 78 -1.58 10.75 4.22
C LYS A 78 -0.87 9.51 4.76
N MET A 79 -0.75 8.47 3.94
CA MET A 79 -0.03 7.27 4.32
C MET A 79 1.45 7.57 4.57
N CYS A 80 2.08 8.37 3.72
CA CYS A 80 3.47 8.76 3.89
C CYS A 80 3.70 9.63 5.13
N ASN A 81 2.69 10.36 5.57
CA ASN A 81 2.77 11.17 6.78
C ASN A 81 2.48 10.39 8.06
N ASN A 82 2.00 9.15 7.93
CA ASN A 82 1.77 8.27 9.08
C ASN A 82 3.10 7.64 9.50
N LYS A 83 3.53 7.89 10.73
CA LYS A 83 4.84 7.41 11.22
C LYS A 83 4.98 5.89 11.18
N VAL A 84 3.90 5.16 11.41
CA VAL A 84 3.92 3.70 11.38
C VAL A 84 4.15 3.20 9.97
N LEU A 85 3.49 3.81 8.99
CA LEU A 85 3.59 3.41 7.59
C LEU A 85 4.85 3.94 6.91
N LEU A 86 5.29 5.13 7.27
CA LEU A 86 6.45 5.75 6.63
C LEU A 86 7.70 4.90 6.72
N LYS A 87 7.91 4.25 7.86
CA LYS A 87 9.05 3.35 8.04
C LYS A 87 9.08 2.27 6.96
N HIS A 88 7.93 1.66 6.69
CA HIS A 88 7.81 0.62 5.66
C HIS A 88 7.96 1.22 4.25
N ILE A 89 7.32 2.36 4.02
CA ILE A 89 7.36 3.02 2.72
C ILE A 89 8.79 3.43 2.35
N GLN A 90 9.57 3.91 3.30
CA GLN A 90 10.97 4.26 3.07
C GLN A 90 11.79 3.04 2.64
N GLU A 91 11.53 1.88 3.26
CA GLU A 91 12.17 0.63 2.87
C GLU A 91 11.79 0.23 1.43
N TRP A 92 10.52 0.40 1.07
CA TRP A 92 10.05 0.12 -0.28
C TRP A 92 10.72 1.03 -1.31
N ARG A 93 10.90 2.30 -0.98
CA ARG A 93 11.58 3.27 -1.85
C ARG A 93 13.04 2.90 -2.09
N GLU A 94 13.73 2.50 -1.04
CA GLU A 94 15.12 2.03 -1.16
C GLU A 94 15.22 0.79 -2.02
N GLU A 95 14.32 -0.16 -1.81
CA GLU A 95 14.31 -1.40 -2.58
C GLU A 95 13.98 -1.15 -4.05
N LEU A 96 13.04 -0.25 -4.33
CA LEU A 96 12.73 0.14 -5.71
C LEU A 96 13.94 0.78 -6.39
N GLU A 97 14.66 1.64 -5.69
CA GLU A 97 15.83 2.28 -6.23
C GLU A 97 16.89 1.24 -6.63
N LEU A 98 17.12 0.27 -5.77
CA LEU A 98 18.07 -0.82 -6.07
C LEU A 98 17.60 -1.65 -7.27
N GLN A 99 16.32 -1.95 -7.33
CA GLN A 99 15.73 -2.70 -8.45
C GLN A 99 15.91 -1.97 -9.77
N LEU A 100 15.67 -0.66 -9.80
CA LEU A 100 15.82 0.15 -11.01
C LEU A 100 17.27 0.26 -11.44
N ARG A 101 18.21 0.33 -10.50
CA ARG A 101 19.65 0.33 -10.81
C ARG A 101 20.09 -1.00 -11.41
N ALA A 102 19.58 -2.10 -10.87
CA ALA A 102 19.91 -3.42 -11.38
C ALA A 102 19.42 -3.59 -12.82
N ASP A 103 18.26 -3.05 -13.15
CA ASP A 103 17.70 -3.11 -14.49
C ASP A 103 18.48 -2.29 -15.52
N ARG A 104 19.31 -1.35 -15.06
CA ARG A 104 20.14 -0.49 -15.93
C ARG A 104 21.52 -1.06 -16.24
N SER A 105 21.92 -2.05 -15.51
CA SER A 105 23.29 -2.62 -15.64
C SER A 105 23.44 -3.61 -16.79
#